data_b253b1f1fe8c3c88f45acf97b2c3e92b
#
_entry.id   b253b1f1fe8c3c88f45acf97b2c3e92b
#
_cell.length_a   1.000
_cell.length_b   1.000
_cell.length_c   1.000
_cell.angle_alpha   90.00
_cell.angle_beta   90.00
_cell.angle_gamma   90.00
#
_symmetry.space_group_name_H-M   'P 1'
#
loop_
_entity.id
_entity.type
_entity.pdbx_description
1 polymer ?
#
loop_
_entity_poly.entity_id
_entity_poly.type
_entity_poly.pdbx_seq_one_letter_code
_entity_poly.pdbx_strand_id
1 'polypeptide(L)'
;MRSFRSEKVSAFVKAVLDSDKAAARTLLREVAPRYPIAVTRDLGRARAWIRAHARGSERYGLVASSQAQRLKPHAIDVRVNVDPDQWFLNDRHDTRSSYYLEDAATEFQVQGLELDWVCVTWDADLRRHADSWRYQSFRGDAWTTIHKGDRKRYLLNAYRVLLTRARQGMIVFVPPGDPSDPTRAPSFYDDTYQYLIGFGIADV
;
A
#
# COMPACT_ATOMS: atom_id res chain seq x y z
N MET A 1 -19.33 13.95 9.58
CA MET A 1 -20.06 12.93 8.79
C MET A 1 -19.08 12.30 7.81
N ARG A 2 -18.67 11.05 8.02
CA ARG A 2 -17.82 10.33 7.06
C ARG A 2 -18.62 10.24 5.75
N SER A 3 -17.98 10.56 4.62
CA SER A 3 -18.69 10.52 3.35
C SER A 3 -19.01 9.06 2.99
N PHE A 4 -20.16 8.85 2.35
CA PHE A 4 -20.59 7.55 1.81
C PHE A 4 -19.48 6.84 0.99
N ARG A 5 -18.62 7.61 0.33
CA ARG A 5 -17.44 7.13 -0.39
C ARG A 5 -16.42 6.47 0.55
N SER A 6 -16.12 7.08 1.69
CA SER A 6 -15.12 6.53 2.62
C SER A 6 -15.60 5.24 3.28
N GLU A 7 -16.89 5.08 3.50
CA GLU A 7 -17.48 3.84 4.02
C GLU A 7 -17.36 2.70 2.99
N LYS A 8 -17.66 2.97 1.72
CA LYS A 8 -17.53 1.97 0.65
C LYS A 8 -16.09 1.57 0.39
N VAL A 9 -15.15 2.52 0.40
CA VAL A 9 -13.70 2.22 0.30
C VAL A 9 -13.26 1.35 1.46
N SER A 10 -13.69 1.67 2.69
CA SER A 10 -13.37 0.86 3.87
C SER A 10 -13.97 -0.55 3.79
N ALA A 11 -15.19 -0.68 3.27
CA ALA A 11 -15.83 -1.98 3.05
C ALA A 11 -15.09 -2.79 1.97
N PHE A 12 -14.68 -2.14 0.87
CA PHE A 12 -13.85 -2.78 -0.17
C PHE A 12 -12.53 -3.30 0.40
N VAL A 13 -11.79 -2.45 1.11
CA VAL A 13 -10.51 -2.84 1.74
C VAL A 13 -10.72 -3.99 2.74
N LYS A 14 -11.80 -3.94 3.52
CA LYS A 14 -12.14 -5.05 4.42
C LYS A 14 -12.36 -6.35 3.64
N ALA A 15 -13.14 -6.33 2.57
CA ALA A 15 -13.41 -7.52 1.75
C ALA A 15 -12.13 -8.09 1.12
N VAL A 16 -11.23 -7.22 0.62
CA VAL A 16 -9.91 -7.62 0.10
C VAL A 16 -9.08 -8.32 1.18
N LEU A 17 -8.96 -7.73 2.36
CA LEU A 17 -8.14 -8.28 3.44
C LEU A 17 -8.75 -9.53 4.09
N ASP A 18 -10.07 -9.63 4.14
CA ASP A 18 -10.79 -10.81 4.64
C ASP A 18 -10.89 -11.93 3.59
N SER A 19 -10.35 -11.72 2.38
CA SER A 19 -10.39 -12.67 1.26
C SER A 19 -11.80 -12.97 0.72
N ASP A 20 -12.75 -12.07 0.93
CA ASP A 20 -14.09 -12.14 0.33
C ASP A 20 -14.04 -11.62 -1.12
N LYS A 21 -13.69 -12.51 -2.04
CA LYS A 21 -13.53 -12.15 -3.46
C LYS A 21 -14.83 -11.65 -4.10
N ALA A 22 -15.98 -12.16 -3.70
CA ALA A 22 -17.27 -11.78 -4.26
C ALA A 22 -17.66 -10.36 -3.82
N ALA A 23 -17.58 -10.08 -2.52
CA ALA A 23 -17.84 -8.76 -1.98
C ALA A 23 -16.84 -7.72 -2.52
N ALA A 24 -15.55 -8.06 -2.60
CA ALA A 24 -14.53 -7.16 -3.13
C ALA A 24 -14.82 -6.73 -4.58
N ARG A 25 -15.19 -7.65 -5.47
CA ARG A 25 -15.56 -7.33 -6.86
C ARG A 25 -16.79 -6.43 -6.94
N THR A 26 -17.81 -6.71 -6.15
CA THR A 26 -19.03 -5.90 -6.12
C THR A 26 -18.73 -4.49 -5.65
N LEU A 27 -18.04 -4.36 -4.54
CA LEU A 27 -17.67 -3.06 -3.95
C LEU A 27 -16.74 -2.26 -4.85
N LEU A 28 -15.79 -2.92 -5.53
CA LEU A 28 -14.92 -2.24 -6.50
C LEU A 28 -15.72 -1.55 -7.61
N ARG A 29 -16.71 -2.23 -8.19
CA ARG A 29 -17.57 -1.64 -9.23
C ARG A 29 -18.31 -0.39 -8.76
N GLU A 30 -18.69 -0.34 -7.49
CA GLU A 30 -19.36 0.81 -6.90
C GLU A 30 -18.42 1.97 -6.57
N VAL A 31 -17.18 1.64 -6.21
CA VAL A 31 -16.17 2.60 -5.75
C VAL A 31 -15.41 3.21 -6.93
N ALA A 32 -14.98 2.40 -7.89
CA ALA A 32 -14.06 2.77 -8.97
C ALA A 32 -14.48 4.00 -9.80
N PRO A 33 -15.77 4.28 -10.08
CA PRO A 33 -16.16 5.47 -10.85
C PRO A 33 -15.84 6.81 -10.18
N ARG A 34 -15.67 6.82 -8.87
CA ARG A 34 -15.44 8.04 -8.08
C ARG A 34 -14.18 8.00 -7.22
N TYR A 35 -13.53 6.86 -7.17
CA TYR A 35 -12.31 6.61 -6.41
C TYR A 35 -11.45 5.63 -7.20
N PRO A 36 -10.65 6.13 -8.15
CA PRO A 36 -9.81 5.27 -8.97
C PRO A 36 -8.82 4.48 -8.12
N ILE A 37 -8.74 3.20 -8.43
CA ILE A 37 -7.80 2.25 -7.82
C ILE A 37 -7.03 1.60 -8.95
N ALA A 38 -5.71 1.65 -8.86
CA ALA A 38 -4.81 1.00 -9.81
C ALA A 38 -3.80 0.10 -9.10
N VAL A 39 -3.19 -0.81 -9.83
CA VAL A 39 -2.07 -1.62 -9.37
C VAL A 39 -0.97 -1.59 -10.42
N THR A 40 0.27 -1.70 -9.99
CA THR A 40 1.41 -1.77 -10.90
C THR A 40 2.58 -2.51 -10.25
N ARG A 41 3.47 -3.01 -11.10
CA ARG A 41 4.76 -3.61 -10.68
C ARG A 41 5.96 -2.66 -10.90
N ASP A 42 5.69 -1.44 -11.32
CA ASP A 42 6.69 -0.41 -11.58
C ASP A 42 6.47 0.81 -10.68
N LEU A 43 7.42 1.09 -9.79
CA LEU A 43 7.35 2.22 -8.88
C LEU A 43 7.38 3.57 -9.61
N GLY A 44 8.08 3.66 -10.74
CA GLY A 44 8.12 4.85 -11.58
C GLY A 44 6.73 5.15 -12.17
N ARG A 45 6.05 4.12 -12.67
CA ARG A 45 4.66 4.24 -13.13
C ARG A 45 3.71 4.61 -12.00
N ALA A 46 3.88 4.03 -10.81
CA ALA A 46 3.08 4.41 -9.63
C ALA A 46 3.23 5.90 -9.30
N ARG A 47 4.46 6.41 -9.27
CA ARG A 47 4.76 7.83 -9.04
C ARG A 47 4.18 8.72 -10.14
N ALA A 48 4.29 8.32 -11.39
CA ALA A 48 3.72 9.07 -12.53
C ALA A 48 2.19 9.10 -12.47
N TRP A 49 1.57 7.98 -12.16
CA TRP A 49 0.11 7.86 -12.02
C TRP A 49 -0.43 8.82 -10.97
N ILE A 50 0.18 8.88 -9.78
CA ILE A 50 -0.22 9.80 -8.72
C ILE A 50 -0.11 11.27 -9.18
N ARG A 51 1.04 11.63 -9.77
CA ARG A 51 1.26 13.00 -10.25
C ARG A 51 0.26 13.40 -11.35
N ALA A 52 -0.15 12.46 -12.18
CA ALA A 52 -1.13 12.71 -13.24
C ALA A 52 -2.56 12.92 -12.71
N HIS A 53 -2.89 12.33 -11.56
CA HIS A 53 -4.22 12.45 -10.96
C HIS A 53 -4.34 13.62 -10.00
N ALA A 54 -3.28 13.95 -9.27
CA ALA A 54 -3.29 15.02 -8.29
C ALA A 54 -3.39 16.41 -8.95
N ARG A 55 -4.26 17.25 -8.41
CA ARG A 55 -4.53 18.60 -8.94
C ARG A 55 -4.33 19.65 -7.85
N GLY A 56 -3.86 20.81 -8.27
CA GLY A 56 -3.72 21.96 -7.38
C GLY A 56 -2.90 21.65 -6.13
N SER A 57 -3.49 21.84 -4.97
CA SER A 57 -2.88 21.58 -3.65
C SER A 57 -3.16 20.18 -3.10
N GLU A 58 -3.75 19.29 -3.89
CA GLU A 58 -4.02 17.92 -3.44
C GLU A 58 -2.74 17.23 -3.01
N ARG A 59 -2.76 16.68 -1.81
CA ARG A 59 -1.61 16.05 -1.20
C ARG A 59 -1.53 14.56 -1.55
N TYR A 60 -0.33 14.13 -1.87
CA TYR A 60 -0.07 12.74 -2.18
C TYR A 60 1.24 12.26 -1.55
N GLY A 61 1.40 10.94 -1.40
CA GLY A 61 2.60 10.37 -0.83
C GLY A 61 2.69 8.86 -0.99
N LEU A 62 3.89 8.33 -0.69
CA LEU A 62 4.14 6.91 -0.57
C LEU A 62 3.85 6.47 0.87
N VAL A 63 3.21 5.32 1.03
CA VAL A 63 3.02 4.70 2.35
C VAL A 63 3.42 3.23 2.29
N ALA A 64 3.96 2.71 3.39
CA ALA A 64 4.43 1.34 3.50
C ALA A 64 4.15 0.77 4.89
N SER A 65 4.06 -0.56 5.01
CA SER A 65 4.09 -1.22 6.30
C SER A 65 5.43 -0.97 7.00
N SER A 66 5.42 -0.72 8.30
CA SER A 66 6.65 -0.63 9.11
C SER A 66 7.50 -1.92 9.07
N GLN A 67 6.92 -3.03 8.62
CA GLN A 67 7.59 -4.31 8.43
C GLN A 67 8.13 -4.51 6.99
N ALA A 68 7.90 -3.57 6.08
CA ALA A 68 8.23 -3.65 4.64
C ALA A 68 9.73 -3.40 4.36
N GLN A 69 10.60 -4.17 5.01
CA GLN A 69 12.05 -3.94 4.98
C GLN A 69 12.70 -4.30 3.63
N ARG A 70 12.02 -5.12 2.81
CA ARG A 70 12.58 -5.53 1.51
C ARG A 70 12.19 -4.62 0.35
N LEU A 71 11.53 -3.50 0.63
CA LEU A 71 11.37 -2.39 -0.32
C LEU A 71 12.65 -1.52 -0.46
N LYS A 72 13.64 -1.72 0.39
CA LYS A 72 14.90 -0.94 0.35
C LYS A 72 15.61 -0.92 -1.02
N PRO A 73 15.66 -2.02 -1.81
CA PRO A 73 16.20 -1.98 -3.17
C PRO A 73 15.42 -1.07 -4.15
N HIS A 74 14.19 -0.69 -3.79
CA HIS A 74 13.38 0.31 -4.51
C HIS A 74 13.54 1.72 -3.93
N ALA A 75 14.59 1.96 -3.11
CA ALA A 75 14.85 3.19 -2.39
C ALA A 75 13.73 3.57 -1.38
N ILE A 76 13.05 2.58 -0.83
CA ILE A 76 12.05 2.76 0.24
C ILE A 76 12.58 2.06 1.50
N ASP A 77 13.14 2.82 2.45
CA ASP A 77 13.65 2.27 3.71
C ASP A 77 12.75 2.68 4.89
N VAL A 78 11.87 1.78 5.30
CA VAL A 78 10.93 2.00 6.42
C VAL A 78 11.58 2.08 7.80
N ARG A 79 12.90 1.87 7.88
CA ARG A 79 13.68 2.04 9.11
C ARG A 79 14.18 3.46 9.28
N VAL A 80 14.16 4.26 8.23
CA VAL A 80 14.45 5.68 8.30
C VAL A 80 13.27 6.38 8.94
N ASN A 81 13.54 7.18 9.96
CA ASN A 81 12.47 7.95 10.62
C ASN A 81 12.05 9.12 9.73
N VAL A 82 10.83 9.07 9.25
CA VAL A 82 10.18 10.19 8.57
C VAL A 82 9.49 11.04 9.62
N ASP A 83 9.83 12.33 9.65
CA ASP A 83 9.12 13.30 10.48
C ASP A 83 7.72 13.56 9.88
N PRO A 84 6.62 13.16 10.55
CA PRO A 84 5.29 13.27 9.99
C PRO A 84 4.88 14.72 9.69
N ASP A 85 5.32 15.68 10.50
CA ASP A 85 4.96 17.08 10.32
C ASP A 85 5.61 17.64 9.06
N GLN A 86 6.91 17.39 8.86
CA GLN A 86 7.61 17.80 7.64
C GLN A 86 7.08 17.09 6.40
N TRP A 87 6.87 15.79 6.50
CA TRP A 87 6.38 14.98 5.39
C TRP A 87 4.96 15.38 4.97
N PHE A 88 4.08 15.69 5.93
CA PHE A 88 2.68 16.01 5.64
C PHE A 88 2.41 17.50 5.45
N LEU A 89 3.14 18.41 6.10
CA LEU A 89 2.83 19.84 6.06
C LEU A 89 3.67 20.62 5.06
N ASN A 90 4.93 20.21 4.81
CA ASN A 90 5.81 20.96 3.92
C ASN A 90 5.31 20.94 2.47
N ASP A 91 5.64 22.00 1.75
CA ASP A 91 5.22 22.18 0.36
C ASP A 91 6.08 21.40 -0.64
N ARG A 92 5.86 21.68 -1.93
CA ARG A 92 6.53 20.99 -3.05
C ARG A 92 8.00 21.36 -3.26
N HIS A 93 8.53 22.32 -2.51
CA HIS A 93 9.93 22.74 -2.60
C HIS A 93 10.82 22.10 -1.54
N ASP A 94 10.24 21.42 -0.58
CA ASP A 94 10.97 20.70 0.46
C ASP A 94 11.08 19.20 0.09
N THR A 95 12.30 18.70 -0.01
CA THR A 95 12.58 17.30 -0.38
C THR A 95 12.05 16.29 0.63
N ARG A 96 11.83 16.70 1.88
CA ARG A 96 11.25 15.87 2.94
C ARG A 96 9.73 15.74 2.83
N SER A 97 9.11 16.55 1.97
CA SER A 97 7.67 16.53 1.76
C SER A 97 7.21 15.28 1.00
N SER A 98 6.03 14.78 1.33
CA SER A 98 5.37 13.66 0.64
C SER A 98 5.24 13.86 -0.87
N TYR A 99 5.25 15.09 -1.34
CA TYR A 99 5.17 15.44 -2.76
C TYR A 99 6.37 14.94 -3.59
N TYR A 100 7.53 14.73 -2.97
CA TYR A 100 8.70 14.20 -3.67
C TYR A 100 8.57 12.72 -4.00
N LEU A 101 7.72 11.97 -3.27
CA LEU A 101 7.54 10.52 -3.43
C LEU A 101 8.86 9.74 -3.27
N GLU A 102 9.74 10.22 -2.41
CA GLU A 102 11.02 9.58 -2.08
C GLU A 102 10.89 8.80 -0.77
N ASP A 103 10.40 9.45 0.28
CA ASP A 103 10.18 8.83 1.58
C ASP A 103 8.77 8.24 1.69
N ALA A 104 8.67 7.03 2.25
CA ALA A 104 7.40 6.40 2.54
C ALA A 104 7.08 6.51 4.04
N ALA A 105 5.91 7.04 4.37
CA ALA A 105 5.43 7.05 5.74
C ALA A 105 4.78 5.71 6.11
N THR A 106 5.01 5.27 7.34
CA THR A 106 4.46 4.01 7.85
C THR A 106 3.03 4.21 8.41
N GLU A 107 2.34 3.10 8.68
CA GLU A 107 1.01 3.11 9.31
C GLU A 107 0.96 3.93 10.60
N PHE A 108 2.07 4.02 11.34
CA PHE A 108 2.17 4.83 12.56
C PHE A 108 2.22 6.32 12.26
N GLN A 109 2.98 6.70 11.23
CA GLN A 109 3.21 8.09 10.87
C GLN A 109 1.99 8.71 10.16
N VAL A 110 1.20 7.90 9.45
CA VAL A 110 -0.04 8.36 8.82
C VAL A 110 -1.29 8.18 9.67
N GLN A 111 -1.15 7.72 10.91
CA GLN A 111 -2.31 7.57 11.79
C GLN A 111 -2.91 8.94 12.10
N GLY A 112 -4.19 9.12 11.76
CA GLY A 112 -4.89 10.41 11.92
C GLY A 112 -4.72 11.36 10.75
N LEU A 113 -3.82 11.09 9.79
CA LEU A 113 -3.64 11.88 8.57
C LEU A 113 -4.46 11.29 7.42
N GLU A 114 -4.92 12.14 6.53
CA GLU A 114 -5.56 11.74 5.26
C GLU A 114 -4.89 12.48 4.10
N LEU A 115 -4.46 11.72 3.09
CA LEU A 115 -3.94 12.27 1.83
C LEU A 115 -5.05 12.25 0.78
N ASP A 116 -4.89 13.03 -0.28
CA ASP A 116 -5.80 12.95 -1.41
C ASP A 116 -5.51 11.71 -2.26
N TRP A 117 -4.23 11.45 -2.52
CA TRP A 117 -3.76 10.31 -3.32
C TRP A 117 -2.66 9.55 -2.61
N VAL A 118 -2.70 8.23 -2.65
CA VAL A 118 -1.71 7.38 -1.98
C VAL A 118 -1.16 6.32 -2.93
N CYS A 119 0.16 6.14 -2.91
CA CYS A 119 0.76 4.90 -3.36
C CYS A 119 1.02 4.00 -2.14
N VAL A 120 0.29 2.90 -2.06
CA VAL A 120 0.57 1.86 -1.09
C VAL A 120 1.67 0.97 -1.66
N THR A 121 2.85 1.01 -1.05
CA THR A 121 3.98 0.17 -1.47
C THR A 121 3.95 -1.14 -0.69
N TRP A 122 3.58 -2.21 -1.38
CA TRP A 122 3.36 -3.52 -0.78
C TRP A 122 4.65 -4.32 -0.70
N ASP A 123 4.88 -5.00 0.44
CA ASP A 123 6.03 -5.90 0.58
C ASP A 123 5.60 -7.33 0.93
N ALA A 124 6.55 -8.22 0.99
CA ALA A 124 6.34 -9.63 1.27
C ALA A 124 6.05 -9.97 2.75
N ASP A 125 5.94 -8.98 3.62
CA ASP A 125 5.52 -9.15 5.03
C ASP A 125 4.06 -9.62 5.14
N LEU A 126 3.17 -9.12 4.26
CA LEU A 126 1.81 -9.63 4.07
C LEU A 126 1.65 -10.08 2.62
N ARG A 127 1.72 -11.38 2.38
CA ARG A 127 1.68 -11.94 1.01
C ARG A 127 0.62 -13.01 0.85
N ARG A 128 0.07 -13.09 -0.34
CA ARG A 128 -0.83 -14.19 -0.71
C ARG A 128 -0.04 -15.47 -0.91
N HIS A 129 -0.69 -16.57 -0.57
CA HIS A 129 -0.26 -17.90 -0.97
C HIS A 129 -1.53 -18.76 -1.11
N ALA A 130 -1.81 -19.18 -2.31
CA ALA A 130 -3.09 -19.78 -2.66
C ALA A 130 -4.28 -18.89 -2.20
N ASP A 131 -5.20 -19.38 -1.41
CA ASP A 131 -6.40 -18.66 -0.96
C ASP A 131 -6.26 -17.99 0.41
N SER A 132 -5.05 -17.85 0.95
CA SER A 132 -4.82 -17.29 2.29
C SER A 132 -3.71 -16.25 2.33
N TRP A 133 -3.76 -15.39 3.35
CA TRP A 133 -2.66 -14.49 3.68
C TRP A 133 -1.59 -15.21 4.49
N ARG A 134 -0.34 -14.97 4.15
CA ARG A 134 0.84 -15.34 4.93
C ARG A 134 1.40 -14.10 5.59
N TYR A 135 1.66 -14.20 6.88
CA TYR A 135 2.15 -13.12 7.73
C TYR A 135 3.62 -13.39 8.07
N GLN A 136 4.49 -12.50 7.65
CA GLN A 136 5.93 -12.67 7.75
C GLN A 136 6.58 -11.47 8.44
N SER A 137 7.71 -11.71 9.07
CA SER A 137 8.58 -10.68 9.63
C SER A 137 9.99 -10.91 9.11
N PHE A 138 10.61 -9.90 8.56
CA PHE A 138 11.99 -10.00 8.09
C PHE A 138 12.95 -9.84 9.27
N ARG A 139 13.84 -10.81 9.47
CA ARG A 139 14.81 -10.79 10.56
C ARG A 139 16.19 -11.20 10.06
N GLY A 140 17.17 -10.31 10.26
CA GLY A 140 18.50 -10.55 9.74
C GLY A 140 18.49 -10.61 8.21
N ASP A 141 18.53 -11.80 7.67
CA ASP A 141 18.61 -12.11 6.24
C ASP A 141 17.45 -12.96 5.71
N ALA A 142 16.43 -13.24 6.55
CA ALA A 142 15.35 -14.16 6.19
C ALA A 142 13.97 -13.73 6.67
N TRP A 143 12.94 -14.18 5.94
CA TRP A 143 11.56 -14.09 6.36
C TRP A 143 11.21 -15.17 7.35
N THR A 144 10.59 -14.80 8.46
CA THR A 144 10.10 -15.71 9.50
C THR A 144 8.59 -15.60 9.63
N THR A 145 7.90 -16.73 9.73
CA THR A 145 6.44 -16.76 9.86
C THR A 145 6.00 -16.21 11.22
N ILE A 146 5.02 -15.32 11.18
CA ILE A 146 4.36 -14.80 12.39
C ILE A 146 3.28 -15.80 12.81
N HIS A 147 3.45 -16.42 14.00
CA HIS A 147 2.49 -17.39 14.55
C HIS A 147 1.47 -16.76 15.49
N LYS A 148 1.87 -15.74 16.28
CA LYS A 148 1.02 -15.10 17.28
C LYS A 148 -0.16 -14.37 16.65
N GLY A 149 -1.38 -14.69 17.09
CA GLY A 149 -2.63 -14.11 16.54
C GLY A 149 -2.68 -12.59 16.61
N ASP A 150 -2.24 -12.01 17.73
CA ASP A 150 -2.23 -10.55 17.90
C ASP A 150 -1.30 -9.86 16.88
N ARG A 151 -0.13 -10.44 16.61
CA ARG A 151 0.80 -9.89 15.62
C ARG A 151 0.26 -10.01 14.19
N LYS A 152 -0.46 -11.10 13.87
CA LYS A 152 -1.15 -11.25 12.58
C LYS A 152 -2.22 -10.18 12.40
N ARG A 153 -3.06 -9.98 13.42
CA ARG A 153 -4.10 -8.92 13.40
C ARG A 153 -3.47 -7.54 13.26
N TYR A 154 -2.35 -7.33 13.95
CA TYR A 154 -1.63 -6.06 13.88
C TYR A 154 -1.15 -5.76 12.45
N LEU A 155 -0.47 -6.72 11.81
CA LEU A 155 0.00 -6.57 10.44
C LEU A 155 -1.16 -6.35 9.44
N LEU A 156 -2.25 -7.12 9.59
CA LEU A 156 -3.44 -6.94 8.75
C LEU A 156 -4.07 -5.55 8.93
N ASN A 157 -4.11 -5.04 10.17
CA ASN A 157 -4.60 -3.71 10.46
C ASN A 157 -3.67 -2.61 9.94
N ALA A 158 -2.35 -2.82 9.91
CA ALA A 158 -1.41 -1.92 9.27
C ALA A 158 -1.78 -1.71 7.79
N TYR A 159 -1.95 -2.79 7.02
CA TYR A 159 -2.41 -2.70 5.63
C TYR A 159 -3.80 -2.07 5.48
N ARG A 160 -4.73 -2.35 6.43
CA ARG A 160 -6.05 -1.68 6.44
C ARG A 160 -5.89 -0.17 6.59
N VAL A 161 -5.03 0.28 7.49
CA VAL A 161 -4.72 1.71 7.67
C VAL A 161 -4.16 2.30 6.39
N LEU A 162 -3.16 1.68 5.78
CA LEU A 162 -2.51 2.18 4.56
C LEU A 162 -3.49 2.28 3.39
N LEU A 163 -4.29 1.24 3.14
CA LEU A 163 -5.26 1.17 2.04
C LEU A 163 -6.47 2.11 2.22
N THR A 164 -6.65 2.70 3.39
CA THR A 164 -7.76 3.63 3.67
C THR A 164 -7.30 5.08 3.89
N ARG A 165 -6.03 5.40 3.62
CA ARG A 165 -5.48 6.76 3.85
C ARG A 165 -5.81 7.77 2.78
N ALA A 166 -6.20 7.34 1.59
CA ALA A 166 -6.51 8.24 0.49
C ALA A 166 -7.98 8.67 0.48
N ARG A 167 -8.22 9.93 0.16
CA ARG A 167 -9.57 10.50 -0.02
C ARG A 167 -10.07 10.43 -1.45
N GLN A 168 -9.19 10.50 -2.44
CA GLN A 168 -9.54 10.63 -3.86
C GLN A 168 -9.27 9.35 -4.66
N GLY A 169 -8.19 8.64 -4.37
CA GLY A 169 -7.83 7.40 -5.03
C GLY A 169 -6.48 6.87 -4.60
N MET A 170 -6.18 5.65 -5.00
CA MET A 170 -4.91 5.01 -4.65
C MET A 170 -4.35 4.16 -5.78
N ILE A 171 -3.04 4.00 -5.77
CA ILE A 171 -2.35 3.00 -6.56
C ILE A 171 -1.58 2.06 -5.61
N VAL A 172 -1.58 0.78 -5.92
CA VAL A 172 -0.80 -0.21 -5.17
C VAL A 172 0.40 -0.61 -6.00
N PHE A 173 1.59 -0.39 -5.47
CA PHE A 173 2.82 -0.93 -6.05
C PHE A 173 3.14 -2.26 -5.40
N VAL A 174 3.17 -3.33 -6.20
CA VAL A 174 3.60 -4.68 -5.78
C VAL A 174 4.87 -5.02 -6.55
N PRO A 175 6.04 -5.11 -5.91
CA PRO A 175 7.31 -5.38 -6.60
C PRO A 175 7.27 -6.65 -7.46
N PRO A 176 8.02 -6.68 -8.58
CA PRO A 176 8.17 -7.91 -9.38
C PRO A 176 9.02 -8.98 -8.67
N GLY A 177 9.69 -8.62 -7.58
CA GLY A 177 10.69 -9.45 -6.96
C GLY A 177 12.00 -9.43 -7.75
N ASP A 178 12.93 -10.31 -7.35
CA ASP A 178 14.23 -10.47 -7.98
C ASP A 178 14.64 -11.93 -7.87
N PRO A 179 14.77 -12.68 -8.99
CA PRO A 179 15.13 -14.08 -8.95
C PRO A 179 16.56 -14.34 -8.44
N SER A 180 17.39 -13.32 -8.42
CA SER A 180 18.77 -13.41 -7.88
C SER A 180 18.84 -13.12 -6.38
N ASP A 181 17.78 -12.58 -5.78
CA ASP A 181 17.68 -12.26 -4.35
C ASP A 181 16.68 -13.19 -3.65
N PRO A 182 17.12 -14.20 -2.89
CA PRO A 182 16.22 -15.15 -2.24
C PRO A 182 15.30 -14.48 -1.19
N THR A 183 15.63 -13.28 -0.73
CA THR A 183 14.78 -12.51 0.19
C THR A 183 13.66 -11.74 -0.52
N ARG A 184 13.71 -11.67 -1.85
CA ARG A 184 12.73 -11.00 -2.71
C ARG A 184 12.30 -11.88 -3.88
N ALA A 185 12.24 -13.19 -3.69
CA ALA A 185 11.82 -14.10 -4.75
C ALA A 185 10.49 -13.63 -5.38
N PRO A 186 10.33 -13.66 -6.72
CA PRO A 186 9.08 -13.26 -7.40
C PRO A 186 7.83 -13.92 -6.82
N SER A 187 7.92 -15.19 -6.43
CA SER A 187 6.81 -15.93 -5.80
C SER A 187 6.29 -15.31 -4.48
N PHE A 188 7.03 -14.40 -3.87
CA PHE A 188 6.56 -13.70 -2.67
C PHE A 188 5.57 -12.57 -3.01
N TYR A 189 5.55 -12.13 -4.24
CA TYR A 189 4.77 -10.97 -4.71
C TYR A 189 3.71 -11.34 -5.75
N ASP A 190 3.98 -12.35 -6.58
CA ASP A 190 3.15 -12.70 -7.74
C ASP A 190 1.71 -13.04 -7.35
N ASP A 191 1.51 -13.90 -6.36
CA ASP A 191 0.16 -14.27 -5.91
C ASP A 191 -0.61 -13.06 -5.36
N THR A 192 0.06 -12.12 -4.70
CA THR A 192 -0.56 -10.88 -4.20
C THR A 192 -0.99 -9.99 -5.36
N TYR A 193 -0.12 -9.81 -6.34
CA TYR A 193 -0.43 -9.04 -7.53
C TYR A 193 -1.60 -9.65 -8.32
N GLN A 194 -1.54 -10.96 -8.60
CA GLN A 194 -2.61 -11.67 -9.29
C GLN A 194 -3.95 -11.62 -8.52
N TYR A 195 -3.88 -11.67 -7.21
CA TYR A 195 -5.06 -11.52 -6.36
C TYR A 195 -5.70 -10.15 -6.52
N LEU A 196 -4.93 -9.08 -6.55
CA LEU A 196 -5.44 -7.71 -6.70
C LEU A 196 -6.03 -7.46 -8.08
N ILE A 197 -5.35 -7.84 -9.17
CA ILE A 197 -5.89 -7.69 -10.53
C ILE A 197 -7.11 -8.57 -10.76
N GLY A 198 -7.19 -9.70 -10.08
CA GLY A 198 -8.32 -10.64 -10.14
C GLY A 198 -9.67 -10.04 -9.69
N PHE A 199 -9.68 -8.88 -9.02
CA PHE A 199 -10.89 -8.12 -8.73
C PHE A 199 -11.36 -7.25 -9.89
N GLY A 200 -10.49 -6.97 -10.87
CA GLY A 200 -10.70 -6.01 -11.95
C GLY A 200 -10.09 -4.64 -11.66
N ILE A 201 -9.14 -4.56 -10.71
CA ILE A 201 -8.32 -3.36 -10.51
C ILE A 201 -7.48 -3.14 -11.78
N ALA A 202 -7.44 -1.89 -12.27
CA ALA A 202 -6.67 -1.54 -13.45
C ALA A 202 -5.16 -1.74 -13.22
N ASP A 203 -4.52 -2.48 -14.12
CA ASP A 203 -3.07 -2.61 -14.20
C ASP A 203 -2.51 -1.48 -15.07
N VAL A 204 -1.49 -0.74 -14.57
CA VAL A 204 -0.95 0.45 -15.24
C VAL A 204 0.58 0.46 -15.27
#